data_a3c8af45a6d51592a97fcac70f64938e
#
_entry.id   a3c8af45a6d51592a97fcac70f64938e
#
_cell.length_a   1.000
_cell.length_b   1.000
_cell.length_c   1.000
_cell.angle_alpha   90.00
_cell.angle_beta   90.00
_cell.angle_gamma   90.00
#
_symmetry.space_group_name_H-M   'P 1'
#
loop_
_entity.id
_entity.type
_entity.pdbx_description
1 polymer ?
#
loop_
_entity_poly.entity_id
_entity_poly.type
_entity_poly.pdbx_seq_one_letter_code
_entity_poly.pdbx_strand_id
1 'polypeptide(L)'
;MALLRAFLKKAPAPPLPVSIDLDRLLEIAQAQGVAGVCGYLLQHDAALPEKRQMQLAALFYRTVFQLSKAQPPLEAWRRKLAAAGIPHALLKGAVLQALYPVPELRLCGDADFFVPPAFLPQLKALLTAENVTLLHEDDTVIYVYAAPLYLEFHPTLLPDAANDTPALAAYFGDAAAHMTGDPFCRDFEPEFHFIYLLSHQMRHFQTDCPGIRTFMDLAVFLQHFPAAPTLAEKLRDLGLYDYAAGALALTARWFDVPSPLPVTVSDGDADAVAAYILSVGLFAREQNAAAAQMEQQMSHAFPRLRTLWRALFPLRATLEKDPRYGALAKKCLPAAYAKRFFVAVFTRRDHIHDTARSIATATADAQKRVQMQQILHLK
;
A
#
# COMPACT_ATOMS: atom_id res chain seq x y z
N MET A 1 -13.87 -1.01 12.62
CA MET A 1 -14.65 -0.50 11.46
C MET A 1 -15.61 0.63 11.83
N ALA A 2 -16.42 0.54 12.89
CA ALA A 2 -17.42 1.56 13.25
C ALA A 2 -16.83 2.97 13.44
N LEU A 3 -15.67 3.11 14.09
CA LEU A 3 -14.96 4.39 14.25
C LEU A 3 -14.54 4.98 12.89
N LEU A 4 -13.98 4.18 12.00
CA LEU A 4 -13.54 4.65 10.68
C LEU A 4 -14.73 5.11 9.83
N ARG A 5 -15.87 4.38 9.91
CA ARG A 5 -17.12 4.78 9.27
C ARG A 5 -17.62 6.11 9.82
N ALA A 6 -17.66 6.27 11.15
CA ALA A 6 -18.08 7.52 11.79
C ALA A 6 -17.19 8.70 11.34
N PHE A 7 -15.87 8.48 11.27
CA PHE A 7 -14.94 9.48 10.77
C PHE A 7 -15.27 9.92 9.34
N LEU A 8 -15.40 8.97 8.40
CA LEU A 8 -15.67 9.30 7.00
C LEU A 8 -17.03 9.98 6.81
N LYS A 9 -17.99 9.69 7.67
CA LYS A 9 -19.33 10.33 7.67
C LYS A 9 -19.40 11.65 8.45
N LYS A 10 -18.28 12.10 9.03
CA LYS A 10 -18.26 13.28 9.94
C LYS A 10 -19.27 13.13 11.10
N ALA A 11 -19.51 11.90 11.52
CA ALA A 11 -20.44 11.57 12.60
C ALA A 11 -19.70 11.47 13.95
N PRO A 12 -20.40 11.64 15.07
CA PRO A 12 -19.83 11.37 16.40
C PRO A 12 -19.29 9.94 16.52
N ALA A 13 -18.29 9.76 17.38
CA ALA A 13 -17.79 8.43 17.69
C ALA A 13 -18.92 7.55 18.26
N PRO A 14 -19.09 6.33 17.77
CA PRO A 14 -20.00 5.39 18.41
C PRO A 14 -19.46 5.02 19.80
N PRO A 15 -20.37 4.72 20.77
CA PRO A 15 -19.94 4.28 22.10
C PRO A 15 -19.07 3.03 21.99
N LEU A 16 -17.98 3.02 22.72
CA LEU A 16 -17.12 1.83 22.78
C LEU A 16 -17.80 0.73 23.62
N PRO A 17 -17.74 -0.54 23.18
CA PRO A 17 -18.19 -1.65 24.02
C PRO A 17 -17.43 -1.68 25.35
N VAL A 18 -18.11 -1.96 26.44
CA VAL A 18 -17.51 -2.03 27.79
C VAL A 18 -16.34 -3.02 27.87
N SER A 19 -16.41 -4.09 27.06
CA SER A 19 -15.40 -5.17 27.02
C SER A 19 -14.23 -4.86 26.07
N ILE A 20 -14.17 -3.67 25.48
CA ILE A 20 -13.11 -3.39 24.50
C ILE A 20 -11.76 -3.22 25.18
N ASP A 21 -10.77 -3.91 24.67
CA ASP A 21 -9.36 -3.65 24.99
C ASP A 21 -8.88 -2.45 24.14
N LEU A 22 -8.84 -1.29 24.77
CA LEU A 22 -8.42 -0.03 24.11
C LEU A 22 -6.96 -0.07 23.67
N ASP A 23 -6.08 -0.72 24.42
CA ASP A 23 -4.66 -0.83 24.05
C ASP A 23 -4.52 -1.67 22.78
N ARG A 24 -5.23 -2.79 22.72
CA ARG A 24 -5.26 -3.63 21.51
C ARG A 24 -5.88 -2.92 20.31
N LEU A 25 -6.94 -2.15 20.53
CA LEU A 25 -7.54 -1.32 19.46
C LEU A 25 -6.51 -0.33 18.90
N LEU A 26 -5.77 0.35 19.76
CA LEU A 26 -4.78 1.34 19.35
C LEU A 26 -3.56 0.70 18.68
N GLU A 27 -3.10 -0.47 19.12
CA GLU A 27 -2.08 -1.25 18.42
C GLU A 27 -2.49 -1.57 16.97
N ILE A 28 -3.70 -2.08 16.79
CA ILE A 28 -4.23 -2.38 15.45
C ILE A 28 -4.36 -1.09 14.64
N ALA A 29 -4.90 -0.03 15.22
CA ALA A 29 -5.05 1.25 14.54
C ALA A 29 -3.69 1.84 14.11
N GLN A 30 -2.65 1.68 14.93
CA GLN A 30 -1.30 2.11 14.60
C GLN A 30 -0.70 1.25 13.48
N ALA A 31 -0.84 -0.07 13.55
CA ALA A 31 -0.41 -0.98 12.51
C ALA A 31 -1.11 -0.71 11.16
N GLN A 32 -2.34 -0.21 11.19
CA GLN A 32 -3.13 0.16 10.00
C GLN A 32 -2.97 1.62 9.55
N GLY A 33 -2.16 2.43 10.26
CA GLY A 33 -1.95 3.84 9.94
C GLY A 33 -3.17 4.74 10.19
N VAL A 34 -4.08 4.33 11.07
CA VAL A 34 -5.33 5.06 11.39
C VAL A 34 -5.45 5.46 12.88
N ALA A 35 -4.35 5.37 13.63
CA ALA A 35 -4.36 5.73 15.06
C ALA A 35 -4.74 7.20 15.31
N GLY A 36 -4.35 8.11 14.42
CA GLY A 36 -4.76 9.52 14.49
C GLY A 36 -6.27 9.71 14.38
N VAL A 37 -6.95 8.87 13.58
CA VAL A 37 -8.41 8.87 13.45
C VAL A 37 -9.06 8.44 14.77
N CYS A 38 -8.54 7.37 15.41
CA CYS A 38 -9.01 6.95 16.73
C CYS A 38 -8.78 8.06 17.78
N GLY A 39 -7.61 8.69 17.75
CA GLY A 39 -7.29 9.83 18.62
C GLY A 39 -8.30 10.98 18.44
N TYR A 40 -8.54 11.39 17.21
CA TYR A 40 -9.48 12.46 16.87
C TYR A 40 -10.89 12.18 17.39
N LEU A 41 -11.40 10.99 17.21
CA LEU A 41 -12.77 10.63 17.57
C LEU A 41 -12.97 10.41 19.08
N LEU A 42 -11.97 9.88 19.79
CA LEU A 42 -12.11 9.40 21.17
C LEU A 42 -11.47 10.30 22.23
N GLN A 43 -10.69 11.34 21.85
CA GLN A 43 -9.98 12.18 22.81
C GLN A 43 -10.89 12.94 23.79
N HIS A 44 -12.15 13.10 23.47
CA HIS A 44 -13.15 13.78 24.31
C HIS A 44 -14.26 12.82 24.80
N ASP A 45 -14.05 11.52 24.73
CA ASP A 45 -15.02 10.53 25.23
C ASP A 45 -15.02 10.54 26.78
N ALA A 46 -16.09 11.11 27.36
CA ALA A 46 -16.25 11.22 28.79
C ALA A 46 -16.31 9.87 29.55
N ALA A 47 -16.58 8.76 28.83
CA ALA A 47 -16.53 7.43 29.43
C ALA A 47 -15.09 6.94 29.67
N LEU A 48 -14.08 7.58 29.08
CA LEU A 48 -12.68 7.21 29.24
C LEU A 48 -12.02 8.04 30.38
N PRO A 49 -11.09 7.41 31.14
CA PRO A 49 -10.28 8.14 32.10
C PRO A 49 -9.48 9.27 31.43
N GLU A 50 -9.29 10.40 32.13
CA GLU A 50 -8.56 11.58 31.62
C GLU A 50 -7.19 11.24 31.03
N LYS A 51 -6.43 10.36 31.70
CA LYS A 51 -5.15 9.86 31.19
C LYS A 51 -5.28 9.22 29.78
N ARG A 52 -6.35 8.51 29.51
CA ARG A 52 -6.62 7.91 28.19
C ARG A 52 -7.01 8.96 27.16
N GLN A 53 -7.81 9.92 27.54
CA GLN A 53 -8.15 11.07 26.68
C GLN A 53 -6.89 11.84 26.27
N MET A 54 -5.96 12.10 27.19
CA MET A 54 -4.66 12.73 26.89
C MET A 54 -3.80 11.89 25.93
N GLN A 55 -3.75 10.56 26.09
CA GLN A 55 -3.02 9.68 25.17
C GLN A 55 -3.61 9.74 23.75
N LEU A 56 -4.93 9.73 23.63
CA LEU A 56 -5.64 9.82 22.36
C LEU A 56 -5.42 11.18 21.70
N ALA A 57 -5.49 12.27 22.45
CA ALA A 57 -5.15 13.62 22.00
C ALA A 57 -3.71 13.69 21.47
N ALA A 58 -2.76 13.10 22.19
CA ALA A 58 -1.37 13.05 21.76
C ALA A 58 -1.18 12.29 20.43
N LEU A 59 -1.92 11.19 20.18
CA LEU A 59 -1.93 10.48 18.90
C LEU A 59 -2.46 11.36 17.76
N PHE A 60 -3.57 12.06 18.00
CA PHE A 60 -4.15 13.00 17.04
C PHE A 60 -3.17 14.12 16.69
N TYR A 61 -2.71 14.89 17.69
CA TYR A 61 -1.81 16.02 17.46
C TYR A 61 -0.47 15.63 16.83
N ARG A 62 0.08 14.46 17.19
CA ARG A 62 1.29 13.95 16.56
C ARG A 62 1.08 13.69 15.06
N THR A 63 -0.07 13.14 14.70
CA THR A 63 -0.41 12.87 13.29
C THR A 63 -0.55 14.16 12.51
N VAL A 64 -1.31 15.12 13.02
CA VAL A 64 -1.46 16.47 12.45
C VAL A 64 -0.10 17.16 12.26
N PHE A 65 0.73 17.12 13.29
CA PHE A 65 2.06 17.74 13.25
C PHE A 65 2.98 17.12 12.20
N GLN A 66 2.97 15.80 12.07
CA GLN A 66 3.77 15.10 11.03
C GLN A 66 3.38 15.54 9.64
N LEU A 67 2.08 15.67 9.38
CA LEU A 67 1.60 16.06 8.07
C LEU A 67 1.78 17.54 7.77
N SER A 68 1.51 18.40 8.74
CA SER A 68 1.69 19.84 8.57
C SER A 68 3.13 20.21 8.19
N LYS A 69 4.11 19.41 8.62
CA LYS A 69 5.51 19.56 8.21
C LYS A 69 5.80 19.09 6.79
N ALA A 70 5.03 18.17 6.25
CA ALA A 70 5.26 17.61 4.91
C ALA A 70 4.66 18.47 3.80
N GLN A 71 3.56 19.17 4.07
CA GLN A 71 2.84 19.94 3.04
C GLN A 71 3.65 21.08 2.40
N PRO A 72 4.28 22.00 3.16
CA PRO A 72 5.03 23.10 2.53
C PRO A 72 6.19 22.63 1.64
N PRO A 73 7.02 21.63 2.04
CA PRO A 73 8.04 21.07 1.16
C PRO A 73 7.46 20.40 -0.08
N LEU A 74 6.32 19.68 0.02
CA LEU A 74 5.67 19.06 -1.13
C LEU A 74 5.25 20.11 -2.16
N GLU A 75 4.60 21.19 -1.74
CA GLU A 75 4.23 22.29 -2.62
C GLU A 75 5.46 23.04 -3.19
N ALA A 76 6.56 23.12 -2.44
CA ALA A 76 7.80 23.65 -2.95
C ALA A 76 8.38 22.78 -4.09
N TRP A 77 8.30 21.45 -3.96
CA TRP A 77 8.73 20.53 -5.01
C TRP A 77 7.86 20.62 -6.25
N ARG A 78 6.54 20.72 -6.11
CA ARG A 78 5.64 20.95 -7.23
C ARG A 78 6.00 22.21 -8.01
N ARG A 79 6.27 23.33 -7.29
CA ARG A 79 6.72 24.57 -7.94
C ARG A 79 8.08 24.43 -8.62
N LYS A 80 9.04 23.68 -8.06
CA LYS A 80 10.34 23.43 -8.70
C LYS A 80 10.19 22.64 -10.00
N LEU A 81 9.38 21.59 -9.99
CA LEU A 81 9.06 20.81 -11.18
C LEU A 81 8.42 21.69 -12.26
N ALA A 82 7.42 22.49 -11.89
CA ALA A 82 6.76 23.42 -12.82
C ALA A 82 7.72 24.47 -13.38
N ALA A 83 8.57 25.07 -12.53
CA ALA A 83 9.58 26.04 -12.96
C ALA A 83 10.64 25.43 -13.91
N ALA A 84 10.94 24.14 -13.76
CA ALA A 84 11.79 23.38 -14.67
C ALA A 84 11.08 22.93 -15.95
N GLY A 85 9.81 23.30 -16.16
CA GLY A 85 9.01 22.90 -17.32
C GLY A 85 8.66 21.43 -17.34
N ILE A 86 8.59 20.77 -16.19
CA ILE A 86 8.31 19.35 -16.05
C ILE A 86 6.82 19.13 -15.69
N PRO A 87 5.98 18.67 -16.63
CA PRO A 87 4.62 18.28 -16.33
C PRO A 87 4.63 17.13 -15.34
N HIS A 88 3.79 17.22 -14.30
CA HIS A 88 3.70 16.20 -13.27
C HIS A 88 2.29 16.15 -12.70
N ALA A 89 1.89 14.99 -12.24
CA ALA A 89 0.67 14.78 -11.46
C ALA A 89 0.98 14.03 -10.16
N LEU A 90 0.34 14.45 -9.07
CA LEU A 90 0.38 13.67 -7.83
C LEU A 90 -0.46 12.42 -7.97
N LEU A 91 -0.05 11.38 -7.25
CA LEU A 91 -0.72 10.09 -7.20
C LEU A 91 -1.13 9.75 -5.77
N LYS A 92 -2.00 8.77 -5.64
CA LYS A 92 -2.29 8.08 -4.36
C LYS A 92 -2.50 9.04 -3.17
N GLY A 93 -1.64 8.87 -2.15
CA GLY A 93 -1.75 9.49 -0.85
C GLY A 93 -1.84 11.00 -0.86
N ALA A 94 -1.03 11.66 -1.63
CA ALA A 94 -0.96 13.10 -1.68
C ALA A 94 -2.24 13.76 -2.25
N VAL A 95 -2.88 13.10 -3.24
CA VAL A 95 -4.17 13.54 -3.78
C VAL A 95 -5.31 13.19 -2.84
N LEU A 96 -5.35 11.95 -2.36
CA LEU A 96 -6.46 11.44 -1.55
C LEU A 96 -6.60 12.15 -0.21
N GLN A 97 -5.50 12.65 0.32
CA GLN A 97 -5.45 13.37 1.58
C GLN A 97 -6.44 14.54 1.63
N ALA A 98 -6.51 15.33 0.56
CA ALA A 98 -7.42 16.48 0.46
C ALA A 98 -8.91 16.09 0.49
N LEU A 99 -9.23 14.83 0.22
CA LEU A 99 -10.58 14.31 0.19
C LEU A 99 -11.07 13.84 1.57
N TYR A 100 -10.17 13.65 2.53
CA TYR A 100 -10.54 13.19 3.86
C TYR A 100 -11.22 14.28 4.67
N PRO A 101 -12.15 13.92 5.60
CA PRO A 101 -12.83 14.89 6.48
C PRO A 101 -11.87 15.77 7.27
N VAL A 102 -10.73 15.21 7.67
CA VAL A 102 -9.59 15.90 8.29
C VAL A 102 -8.36 15.42 7.51
N PRO A 103 -7.87 16.23 6.54
CA PRO A 103 -6.78 15.84 5.65
C PRO A 103 -5.54 15.34 6.38
N GLU A 104 -5.23 15.94 7.51
CA GLU A 104 -4.07 15.62 8.35
C GLU A 104 -4.15 14.23 9.02
N LEU A 105 -5.27 13.54 8.92
CA LEU A 105 -5.42 12.18 9.46
C LEU A 105 -5.18 11.09 8.41
N ARG A 106 -5.01 11.47 7.15
CA ARG A 106 -4.57 10.54 6.11
C ARG A 106 -3.04 10.58 6.02
N LEU A 107 -2.35 9.75 6.84
CA LEU A 107 -0.88 9.65 6.81
C LEU A 107 -0.37 9.30 5.41
N CYS A 108 0.66 10.04 4.99
CA CYS A 108 1.43 9.78 3.80
C CYS A 108 2.90 9.62 4.19
N GLY A 109 3.54 8.53 3.79
CA GLY A 109 4.96 8.26 4.08
C GLY A 109 5.89 8.85 3.03
N ASP A 110 5.41 8.88 1.81
CA ASP A 110 6.06 9.33 0.59
C ASP A 110 5.10 10.16 -0.26
N ALA A 111 5.61 10.88 -1.21
CA ALA A 111 4.82 11.58 -2.21
C ALA A 111 5.13 10.99 -3.59
N ASP A 112 4.11 10.40 -4.18
CA ASP A 112 4.19 9.80 -5.50
C ASP A 112 3.84 10.82 -6.57
N PHE A 113 4.72 10.95 -7.57
CA PHE A 113 4.53 11.78 -8.74
C PHE A 113 4.54 10.91 -10.00
N PHE A 114 3.62 11.13 -10.89
CA PHE A 114 3.78 10.71 -12.28
C PHE A 114 4.51 11.83 -13.04
N VAL A 115 5.56 11.44 -13.78
CA VAL A 115 6.29 12.33 -14.68
C VAL A 115 6.39 11.64 -16.04
N PRO A 116 5.86 12.22 -17.12
CA PRO A 116 5.95 11.58 -18.43
C PRO A 116 7.39 11.24 -18.83
N PRO A 117 7.67 10.08 -19.42
CA PRO A 117 9.03 9.61 -19.70
C PRO A 117 9.91 10.59 -20.50
N ALA A 118 9.29 11.40 -21.38
CA ALA A 118 9.98 12.41 -22.16
C ALA A 118 10.70 13.48 -21.31
N PHE A 119 10.29 13.67 -20.05
CA PHE A 119 10.84 14.67 -19.14
C PHE A 119 11.84 14.10 -18.12
N LEU A 120 12.18 12.81 -18.21
CA LEU A 120 13.16 12.17 -17.29
C LEU A 120 14.54 12.84 -17.32
N PRO A 121 15.09 13.26 -18.47
CA PRO A 121 16.38 13.98 -18.49
C PRO A 121 16.34 15.29 -17.69
N GLN A 122 15.26 16.07 -17.83
CA GLN A 122 15.05 17.31 -17.09
C GLN A 122 14.86 17.04 -15.60
N LEU A 123 14.09 16.00 -15.23
CA LEU A 123 13.89 15.57 -13.85
C LEU A 123 15.24 15.23 -13.20
N LYS A 124 16.06 14.40 -13.84
CA LYS A 124 17.38 14.00 -13.31
C LYS A 124 18.32 15.21 -13.14
N ALA A 125 18.30 16.13 -14.08
CA ALA A 125 19.06 17.38 -13.97
C ALA A 125 18.60 18.21 -12.76
N LEU A 126 17.27 18.35 -12.54
CA LEU A 126 16.72 19.05 -11.40
C LEU A 126 17.10 18.36 -10.07
N LEU A 127 16.92 17.04 -9.96
CA LEU A 127 17.27 16.29 -8.76
C LEU A 127 18.77 16.42 -8.40
N THR A 128 19.63 16.45 -9.42
CA THR A 128 21.07 16.69 -9.24
C THR A 128 21.35 18.12 -8.75
N ALA A 129 20.70 19.12 -9.34
CA ALA A 129 20.86 20.54 -8.96
C ALA A 129 20.39 20.80 -7.52
N GLU A 130 19.32 20.10 -7.08
CA GLU A 130 18.77 20.18 -5.73
C GLU A 130 19.53 19.34 -4.70
N ASN A 131 20.55 18.61 -5.13
CA ASN A 131 21.42 17.76 -4.29
C ASN A 131 20.63 16.79 -3.39
N VAL A 132 19.58 16.17 -3.93
CA VAL A 132 18.78 15.17 -3.21
C VAL A 132 19.54 13.83 -3.08
N THR A 133 19.20 13.03 -2.07
CA THR A 133 19.79 11.71 -1.90
C THR A 133 19.01 10.69 -2.73
N LEU A 134 19.64 10.14 -3.77
CA LEU A 134 19.08 9.02 -4.53
C LEU A 134 19.08 7.75 -3.67
N LEU A 135 17.91 7.14 -3.49
CA LEU A 135 17.72 5.92 -2.73
C LEU A 135 17.61 4.69 -3.63
N HIS A 136 16.86 4.83 -4.73
CA HIS A 136 16.68 3.78 -5.73
C HIS A 136 16.35 4.40 -7.09
N GLU A 137 16.76 3.73 -8.17
CA GLU A 137 16.40 4.09 -9.53
C GLU A 137 16.36 2.83 -10.39
N ASP A 138 15.25 2.68 -11.13
CA ASP A 138 15.09 1.70 -12.20
C ASP A 138 14.18 2.27 -13.32
N ASP A 139 13.74 1.44 -14.24
CA ASP A 139 12.89 1.87 -15.35
C ASP A 139 11.47 2.27 -14.92
N THR A 140 11.11 2.03 -13.66
CA THR A 140 9.74 2.18 -13.14
C THR A 140 9.61 3.30 -12.10
N VAL A 141 10.69 3.61 -11.39
CA VAL A 141 10.69 4.59 -10.32
C VAL A 141 12.06 5.22 -10.09
N ILE A 142 12.07 6.53 -9.80
CA ILE A 142 13.18 7.24 -9.21
C ILE A 142 12.77 7.62 -7.80
N TYR A 143 13.38 7.00 -6.79
CA TYR A 143 13.09 7.18 -5.38
C TYR A 143 14.19 7.97 -4.70
N VAL A 144 13.85 9.10 -4.11
CA VAL A 144 14.80 10.02 -3.51
C VAL A 144 14.36 10.46 -2.10
N TYR A 145 15.35 10.81 -1.28
CA TYR A 145 15.13 11.56 -0.06
C TYR A 145 15.49 13.03 -0.28
N ALA A 146 14.49 13.88 -0.25
CA ALA A 146 14.57 15.32 -0.38
C ALA A 146 14.07 15.95 0.93
N ALA A 147 14.92 16.04 1.93
CA ALA A 147 14.57 16.36 3.33
C ALA A 147 13.50 17.44 3.46
N PRO A 148 12.42 17.21 4.21
CA PRO A 148 12.12 16.04 5.03
C PRO A 148 11.26 14.97 4.32
N LEU A 149 11.15 15.01 2.99
CA LEU A 149 10.25 14.16 2.19
C LEU A 149 10.98 12.99 1.54
N TYR A 150 10.26 11.90 1.41
CA TYR A 150 10.54 10.83 0.46
C TYR A 150 9.68 11.07 -0.78
N LEU A 151 10.30 11.09 -1.96
CA LEU A 151 9.62 11.35 -3.23
C LEU A 151 9.84 10.18 -4.17
N GLU A 152 8.76 9.69 -4.75
CA GLU A 152 8.78 8.67 -5.80
C GLU A 152 8.31 9.28 -7.12
N PHE A 153 9.16 9.26 -8.12
CA PHE A 153 8.82 9.71 -9.46
C PHE A 153 8.63 8.50 -10.37
N HIS A 154 7.41 8.32 -10.84
CA HIS A 154 6.99 7.20 -11.67
C HIS A 154 6.91 7.63 -13.14
N PRO A 155 7.81 7.19 -14.02
CA PRO A 155 7.67 7.39 -15.47
C PRO A 155 6.63 6.46 -16.07
N THR A 156 6.29 5.38 -15.37
CA THR A 156 5.24 4.42 -15.73
C THR A 156 4.39 4.11 -14.51
N LEU A 157 3.09 3.89 -14.73
CA LEU A 157 2.16 3.55 -13.64
C LEU A 157 2.04 2.04 -13.40
N LEU A 158 2.59 1.22 -14.29
CA LEU A 158 2.61 -0.23 -14.22
C LEU A 158 4.04 -0.76 -14.27
N PRO A 159 4.70 -0.98 -13.13
CA PRO A 159 6.08 -1.44 -13.12
C PRO A 159 6.29 -2.91 -13.52
N ASP A 160 5.25 -3.78 -13.39
CA ASP A 160 5.38 -5.21 -13.64
C ASP A 160 4.27 -5.73 -14.57
N ALA A 161 4.64 -5.95 -15.82
CA ALA A 161 3.74 -6.50 -16.86
C ALA A 161 3.39 -8.00 -16.65
N ALA A 162 3.99 -8.69 -15.67
CA ALA A 162 3.87 -10.14 -15.52
C ALA A 162 2.45 -10.65 -15.20
N ASN A 163 1.60 -9.78 -14.64
CA ASN A 163 0.21 -10.11 -14.27
C ASN A 163 -0.83 -9.14 -14.85
N ASP A 164 -0.40 -8.17 -15.65
CA ASP A 164 -1.29 -7.18 -16.22
C ASP A 164 -1.81 -7.65 -17.58
N THR A 165 -3.08 -7.43 -17.85
CA THR A 165 -3.61 -7.67 -19.19
C THR A 165 -2.97 -6.69 -20.18
N PRO A 166 -2.81 -7.07 -21.48
CA PRO A 166 -2.32 -6.12 -22.49
C PRO A 166 -3.17 -4.84 -22.56
N ALA A 167 -4.48 -4.94 -22.32
CA ALA A 167 -5.38 -3.78 -22.28
C ALA A 167 -5.06 -2.85 -21.12
N LEU A 168 -4.78 -3.37 -19.94
CA LEU A 168 -4.41 -2.59 -18.77
C LEU A 168 -3.04 -1.92 -18.96
N ALA A 169 -2.08 -2.65 -19.52
CA ALA A 169 -0.77 -2.09 -19.84
C ALA A 169 -0.85 -0.95 -20.86
N ALA A 170 -1.66 -1.10 -21.92
CA ALA A 170 -1.90 -0.04 -22.89
C ALA A 170 -2.59 1.17 -22.29
N TYR A 171 -3.61 0.96 -21.42
CA TYR A 171 -4.35 2.02 -20.74
C TYR A 171 -3.46 2.90 -19.90
N PHE A 172 -2.59 2.32 -19.08
CA PHE A 172 -1.65 3.08 -18.26
C PHE A 172 -0.41 3.55 -19.02
N GLY A 173 -0.09 2.93 -20.15
CA GLY A 173 0.96 3.40 -21.06
C GLY A 173 0.66 4.79 -21.63
N ASP A 174 -0.62 5.14 -21.76
CA ASP A 174 -1.09 6.46 -22.22
C ASP A 174 -1.44 7.42 -21.07
N ALA A 175 -0.88 7.21 -19.88
CA ALA A 175 -1.20 8.00 -18.69
C ALA A 175 -1.09 9.52 -18.90
N ALA A 176 -0.14 9.99 -19.72
CA ALA A 176 0.04 11.40 -20.00
C ALA A 176 -1.16 12.04 -20.70
N ALA A 177 -1.91 11.29 -21.52
CA ALA A 177 -3.10 11.77 -22.20
C ALA A 177 -4.29 12.01 -21.22
N HIS A 178 -4.28 11.35 -20.08
CA HIS A 178 -5.29 11.47 -19.03
C HIS A 178 -4.97 12.57 -17.98
N MET A 179 -3.89 13.34 -18.20
CA MET A 179 -3.55 14.48 -17.34
C MET A 179 -4.32 15.72 -17.78
N THR A 180 -4.95 16.41 -16.83
CA THR A 180 -5.79 17.61 -17.04
C THR A 180 -5.32 18.78 -16.19
N GLY A 181 -5.91 19.97 -16.42
CA GLY A 181 -5.66 21.16 -15.61
C GLY A 181 -4.47 22.01 -16.08
N ASP A 182 -3.67 22.51 -15.14
CA ASP A 182 -2.51 23.37 -15.40
C ASP A 182 -1.47 22.67 -16.29
N PRO A 183 -0.71 23.40 -17.15
CA PRO A 183 0.27 22.77 -18.04
C PRO A 183 1.34 21.93 -17.34
N PHE A 184 1.71 22.27 -16.11
CA PHE A 184 2.79 21.60 -15.37
C PHE A 184 2.31 20.91 -14.08
N CYS A 185 1.49 21.60 -13.26
CA CYS A 185 0.89 21.03 -12.05
C CYS A 185 -0.46 20.39 -12.39
N ARG A 186 -0.43 19.19 -12.94
CA ARG A 186 -1.61 18.53 -13.49
C ARG A 186 -2.28 17.61 -12.50
N ASP A 187 -3.53 17.27 -12.78
CA ASP A 187 -4.29 16.23 -12.12
C ASP A 187 -4.63 15.14 -13.14
N PHE A 188 -4.95 13.94 -12.68
CA PHE A 188 -5.54 12.92 -13.55
C PHE A 188 -7.06 13.08 -13.63
N GLU A 189 -7.63 12.70 -14.77
CA GLU A 189 -9.08 12.48 -14.89
C GLU A 189 -9.54 11.55 -13.75
N PRO A 190 -10.66 11.88 -13.06
CA PRO A 190 -11.08 11.12 -11.88
C PRO A 190 -11.25 9.62 -12.15
N GLU A 191 -11.85 9.22 -13.29
CA GLU A 191 -12.02 7.82 -13.64
C GLU A 191 -10.67 7.10 -13.85
N PHE A 192 -9.73 7.74 -14.54
CA PHE A 192 -8.39 7.21 -14.73
C PHE A 192 -7.68 6.98 -13.40
N HIS A 193 -7.71 8.00 -12.51
CA HIS A 193 -7.11 7.90 -11.18
C HIS A 193 -7.76 6.81 -10.34
N PHE A 194 -9.09 6.67 -10.40
CA PHE A 194 -9.82 5.62 -9.68
C PHE A 194 -9.43 4.21 -10.12
N ILE A 195 -9.33 3.98 -11.44
CA ILE A 195 -8.86 2.71 -11.99
C ILE A 195 -7.41 2.42 -11.58
N TYR A 196 -6.57 3.46 -11.54
CA TYR A 196 -5.22 3.33 -11.01
C TYR A 196 -5.20 2.92 -9.53
N LEU A 197 -6.03 3.52 -8.67
CA LEU A 197 -6.13 3.14 -7.26
C LEU A 197 -6.57 1.69 -7.07
N LEU A 198 -7.54 1.22 -7.86
CA LEU A 198 -7.98 -0.18 -7.86
C LEU A 198 -6.86 -1.14 -8.29
N SER A 199 -6.19 -0.83 -9.41
CA SER A 199 -5.06 -1.62 -9.89
C SER A 199 -3.92 -1.70 -8.88
N HIS A 200 -3.58 -0.56 -8.30
CA HIS A 200 -2.53 -0.47 -7.28
C HIS A 200 -2.89 -1.26 -6.01
N GLN A 201 -4.13 -1.17 -5.54
CA GLN A 201 -4.62 -1.96 -4.42
C GLN A 201 -4.59 -3.46 -4.72
N MET A 202 -5.02 -3.88 -5.93
CA MET A 202 -4.98 -5.26 -6.38
C MET A 202 -3.56 -5.84 -6.29
N ARG A 203 -2.56 -5.11 -6.76
CA ARG A 203 -1.16 -5.54 -6.70
C ARG A 203 -0.68 -5.72 -5.28
N HIS A 204 -1.04 -4.81 -4.39
CA HIS A 204 -0.71 -4.97 -2.98
C HIS A 204 -1.32 -6.24 -2.38
N PHE A 205 -2.53 -6.64 -2.79
CA PHE A 205 -3.08 -7.93 -2.37
C PHE A 205 -2.34 -9.14 -2.94
N GLN A 206 -1.75 -9.00 -4.12
CA GLN A 206 -0.94 -10.06 -4.72
C GLN A 206 0.44 -10.19 -4.07
N THR A 207 1.06 -9.11 -3.66
CA THR A 207 2.43 -9.08 -3.11
C THR A 207 2.46 -9.03 -1.59
N ASP A 208 1.78 -8.05 -1.02
CA ASP A 208 1.78 -7.76 0.41
C ASP A 208 0.38 -7.99 1.01
N CYS A 209 -0.10 -7.06 1.79
CA CYS A 209 -1.51 -6.89 2.14
C CYS A 209 -1.76 -5.39 2.28
N PRO A 210 -2.66 -4.81 1.49
CA PRO A 210 -3.02 -3.42 1.69
C PRO A 210 -3.77 -3.29 3.01
N GLY A 211 -3.45 -2.25 3.78
CA GLY A 211 -4.18 -1.97 5.01
C GLY A 211 -5.60 -1.47 4.74
N ILE A 212 -6.38 -1.38 5.82
CA ILE A 212 -7.76 -0.85 5.78
C ILE A 212 -7.85 0.56 5.16
N ARG A 213 -6.76 1.33 5.24
CA ARG A 213 -6.69 2.68 4.71
C ARG A 213 -6.94 2.75 3.21
N THR A 214 -6.52 1.74 2.43
CA THR A 214 -6.75 1.75 0.97
C THR A 214 -8.23 1.63 0.61
N PHE A 215 -9.03 0.96 1.43
CA PHE A 215 -10.48 0.92 1.29
C PHE A 215 -11.14 2.24 1.74
N MET A 216 -10.59 2.91 2.76
CA MET A 216 -11.01 4.27 3.11
C MET A 216 -10.74 5.23 1.96
N ASP A 217 -9.59 5.09 1.30
CA ASP A 217 -9.21 5.87 0.12
C ASP A 217 -10.25 5.72 -1.02
N LEU A 218 -10.68 4.48 -1.30
CA LEU A 218 -11.75 4.24 -2.29
C LEU A 218 -13.08 4.86 -1.85
N ALA A 219 -13.43 4.76 -0.56
CA ALA A 219 -14.65 5.34 -0.03
C ALA A 219 -14.68 6.86 -0.19
N VAL A 220 -13.62 7.57 0.22
CA VAL A 220 -13.58 9.03 0.09
C VAL A 220 -13.52 9.47 -1.36
N PHE A 221 -12.86 8.70 -2.23
CA PHE A 221 -12.82 9.01 -3.65
C PHE A 221 -14.22 8.97 -4.26
N LEU A 222 -14.98 7.90 -4.03
CA LEU A 222 -16.35 7.75 -4.53
C LEU A 222 -17.33 8.78 -3.96
N GLN A 223 -17.09 9.28 -2.76
CA GLN A 223 -17.90 10.36 -2.19
C GLN A 223 -17.72 11.70 -2.92
N HIS A 224 -16.53 11.95 -3.48
CA HIS A 224 -16.20 13.21 -4.17
C HIS A 224 -16.35 13.10 -5.69
N PHE A 225 -16.10 11.92 -6.24
CA PHE A 225 -16.14 11.66 -7.67
C PHE A 225 -17.07 10.48 -7.96
N PRO A 226 -18.36 10.72 -8.23
CA PRO A 226 -19.29 9.67 -8.59
C PRO A 226 -18.80 8.90 -9.81
N ALA A 227 -18.90 7.57 -9.76
CA ALA A 227 -18.47 6.72 -10.85
C ALA A 227 -19.28 6.96 -12.12
N ALA A 228 -18.61 6.96 -13.27
CA ALA A 228 -19.28 7.04 -14.57
C ALA A 228 -20.13 5.79 -14.82
N PRO A 229 -21.27 5.90 -15.53
CA PRO A 229 -22.10 4.74 -15.88
C PRO A 229 -21.33 3.66 -16.68
N THR A 230 -20.29 4.06 -17.41
CA THR A 230 -19.44 3.21 -18.22
C THR A 230 -18.34 2.47 -17.44
N LEU A 231 -18.16 2.76 -16.15
CA LEU A 231 -17.09 2.20 -15.33
C LEU A 231 -17.09 0.67 -15.36
N ALA A 232 -18.27 0.05 -15.24
CA ALA A 232 -18.38 -1.42 -15.22
C ALA A 232 -17.89 -2.08 -16.53
N GLU A 233 -18.19 -1.48 -17.67
CA GLU A 233 -17.74 -1.94 -18.98
C GLU A 233 -16.21 -1.76 -19.11
N LYS A 234 -15.72 -0.59 -18.81
CA LYS A 234 -14.30 -0.29 -18.84
C LYS A 234 -13.46 -1.21 -17.94
N LEU A 235 -13.94 -1.53 -16.73
CA LEU A 235 -13.27 -2.48 -15.85
C LEU A 235 -13.24 -3.90 -16.41
N ARG A 236 -14.27 -4.34 -17.17
CA ARG A 236 -14.26 -5.63 -17.87
C ARG A 236 -13.22 -5.65 -18.98
N ASP A 237 -13.20 -4.61 -19.80
CA ASP A 237 -12.23 -4.47 -20.89
C ASP A 237 -10.78 -4.49 -20.39
N LEU A 238 -10.54 -3.91 -19.21
CA LEU A 238 -9.24 -3.88 -18.56
C LEU A 238 -8.91 -5.16 -17.77
N GLY A 239 -9.87 -6.08 -17.58
CA GLY A 239 -9.68 -7.29 -16.77
C GLY A 239 -9.64 -7.05 -15.27
N LEU A 240 -10.22 -5.94 -14.79
CA LEU A 240 -10.24 -5.54 -13.38
C LEU A 240 -11.60 -5.77 -12.71
N TYR A 241 -12.64 -6.14 -13.46
CA TYR A 241 -14.02 -6.12 -12.99
C TYR A 241 -14.26 -6.96 -11.75
N ASP A 242 -13.80 -8.20 -11.73
CA ASP A 242 -14.10 -9.13 -10.62
C ASP A 242 -13.43 -8.68 -9.33
N TYR A 243 -12.16 -8.28 -9.41
CA TYR A 243 -11.47 -7.68 -8.27
C TYR A 243 -12.17 -6.40 -7.78
N ALA A 244 -12.49 -5.50 -8.70
CA ALA A 244 -13.12 -4.23 -8.37
C ALA A 244 -14.50 -4.45 -7.71
N ALA A 245 -15.31 -5.40 -8.20
CA ALA A 245 -16.59 -5.74 -7.61
C ALA A 245 -16.44 -6.20 -6.15
N GLY A 246 -15.47 -7.08 -5.86
CA GLY A 246 -15.17 -7.51 -4.49
C GLY A 246 -14.68 -6.36 -3.60
N ALA A 247 -13.69 -5.59 -4.07
CA ALA A 247 -13.12 -4.49 -3.31
C ALA A 247 -14.14 -3.38 -3.01
N LEU A 248 -15.00 -3.04 -3.98
CA LEU A 248 -16.04 -2.01 -3.83
C LEU A 248 -17.20 -2.51 -2.96
N ALA A 249 -17.56 -3.78 -3.03
CA ALA A 249 -18.53 -4.39 -2.12
C ALA A 249 -18.06 -4.30 -0.66
N LEU A 250 -16.79 -4.61 -0.39
CA LEU A 250 -16.18 -4.45 0.93
C LEU A 250 -16.16 -2.98 1.38
N THR A 251 -15.77 -2.07 0.48
CA THR A 251 -15.74 -0.63 0.74
C THR A 251 -17.14 -0.11 1.13
N ALA A 252 -18.15 -0.47 0.35
CA ALA A 252 -19.54 -0.10 0.60
C ALA A 252 -20.02 -0.59 1.97
N ARG A 253 -19.73 -1.85 2.27
CA ARG A 253 -20.13 -2.47 3.53
C ARG A 253 -19.45 -1.88 4.75
N TRP A 254 -18.15 -1.68 4.68
CA TRP A 254 -17.39 -1.19 5.84
C TRP A 254 -17.63 0.28 6.14
N PHE A 255 -17.81 1.10 5.11
CA PHE A 255 -17.91 2.56 5.26
C PHE A 255 -19.30 3.12 4.93
N ASP A 256 -20.25 2.24 4.56
CA ASP A 256 -21.62 2.62 4.24
C ASP A 256 -21.67 3.72 3.15
N VAL A 257 -20.96 3.45 2.05
CA VAL A 257 -20.95 4.25 0.83
C VAL A 257 -21.61 3.46 -0.32
N PRO A 258 -22.27 4.12 -1.28
CA PRO A 258 -22.81 3.42 -2.44
C PRO A 258 -21.72 2.71 -3.24
N SER A 259 -21.95 1.44 -3.60
CA SER A 259 -21.09 0.75 -4.55
C SER A 259 -21.55 1.04 -5.99
N PRO A 260 -20.63 1.43 -6.90
CA PRO A 260 -20.97 1.59 -8.31
C PRO A 260 -21.12 0.25 -9.05
N LEU A 261 -20.76 -0.86 -8.39
CA LEU A 261 -20.90 -2.23 -8.92
C LEU A 261 -21.79 -3.07 -8.00
N PRO A 262 -22.37 -4.19 -8.50
CA PRO A 262 -23.14 -5.10 -7.66
C PRO A 262 -22.35 -5.60 -6.44
N VAL A 263 -23.01 -5.67 -5.29
CA VAL A 263 -22.39 -6.18 -4.05
C VAL A 263 -22.44 -7.71 -4.10
N THR A 264 -21.29 -8.34 -4.28
CA THR A 264 -21.15 -9.79 -4.46
C THR A 264 -20.59 -10.51 -3.23
N VAL A 265 -20.07 -9.77 -2.24
CA VAL A 265 -19.40 -10.33 -1.06
C VAL A 265 -20.41 -10.57 0.07
N SER A 266 -20.43 -11.79 0.62
CA SER A 266 -21.27 -12.13 1.78
C SER A 266 -20.80 -11.43 3.05
N ASP A 267 -21.67 -11.41 4.08
CA ASP A 267 -21.32 -10.85 5.39
C ASP A 267 -20.14 -11.59 6.05
N GLY A 268 -20.17 -12.91 6.00
CA GLY A 268 -19.10 -13.74 6.57
C GLY A 268 -17.75 -13.56 5.84
N ASP A 269 -17.79 -13.42 4.53
CA ASP A 269 -16.57 -13.17 3.74
C ASP A 269 -16.00 -11.79 4.03
N ALA A 270 -16.86 -10.77 4.13
CA ALA A 270 -16.43 -9.42 4.48
C ALA A 270 -15.77 -9.35 5.86
N ASP A 271 -16.31 -10.07 6.83
CA ASP A 271 -15.74 -10.16 8.19
C ASP A 271 -14.41 -10.94 8.19
N ALA A 272 -14.31 -12.01 7.40
CA ALA A 272 -13.07 -12.77 7.24
C ALA A 272 -11.96 -11.94 6.63
N VAL A 273 -12.26 -11.18 5.56
CA VAL A 273 -11.30 -10.27 4.92
C VAL A 273 -10.89 -9.15 5.87
N ALA A 274 -11.84 -8.55 6.61
CA ALA A 274 -11.55 -7.53 7.61
C ALA A 274 -10.62 -8.05 8.71
N ALA A 275 -10.93 -9.23 9.26
CA ALA A 275 -10.10 -9.85 10.28
C ALA A 275 -8.68 -10.13 9.79
N TYR A 276 -8.53 -10.61 8.54
CA TYR A 276 -7.22 -10.83 7.94
C TYR A 276 -6.44 -9.52 7.80
N ILE A 277 -7.01 -8.49 7.16
CA ILE A 277 -6.36 -7.19 6.94
C ILE A 277 -5.93 -6.57 8.28
N LEU A 278 -6.82 -6.56 9.27
CA LEU A 278 -6.53 -5.98 10.58
C LEU A 278 -5.47 -6.76 11.36
N SER A 279 -5.32 -8.05 11.10
CA SER A 279 -4.30 -8.88 11.76
C SER A 279 -2.90 -8.68 11.22
N VAL A 280 -2.78 -8.31 9.93
CA VAL A 280 -1.49 -8.25 9.22
C VAL A 280 -0.79 -6.89 9.39
N GLY A 281 -1.52 -5.78 9.33
CA GLY A 281 -0.96 -4.42 9.41
C GLY A 281 -0.18 -4.00 8.15
N LEU A 282 -0.02 -2.68 7.97
CA LEU A 282 0.65 -2.08 6.80
C LEU A 282 2.16 -2.35 6.72
N PHE A 283 2.80 -2.64 7.85
CA PHE A 283 4.27 -2.72 7.95
C PHE A 283 4.80 -4.15 8.13
N ALA A 284 3.95 -5.15 8.03
CA ALA A 284 4.31 -6.56 8.23
C ALA A 284 4.91 -7.20 6.95
N ARG A 285 5.73 -6.47 6.19
CA ARG A 285 6.32 -6.95 4.93
C ARG A 285 7.04 -8.30 5.07
N GLU A 286 7.82 -8.49 6.15
CA GLU A 286 8.57 -9.73 6.35
C GLU A 286 7.66 -10.92 6.67
N GLN A 287 6.62 -10.72 7.49
CA GLN A 287 5.64 -11.76 7.80
C GLN A 287 4.80 -12.11 6.58
N ASN A 288 4.42 -11.11 5.80
CA ASN A 288 3.69 -11.29 4.55
C ASN A 288 4.53 -11.99 3.48
N ALA A 289 5.82 -11.67 3.38
CA ALA A 289 6.72 -12.35 2.46
C ALA A 289 6.85 -13.86 2.77
N ALA A 290 6.91 -14.23 4.07
CA ALA A 290 6.92 -15.62 4.48
C ALA A 290 5.61 -16.34 4.14
N ALA A 291 4.47 -15.69 4.37
CA ALA A 291 3.16 -16.22 4.02
C ALA A 291 2.97 -16.37 2.50
N ALA A 292 3.42 -15.39 1.71
CA ALA A 292 3.41 -15.45 0.25
C ALA A 292 4.32 -16.56 -0.30
N GLN A 293 5.50 -16.74 0.27
CA GLN A 293 6.38 -17.86 -0.09
C GLN A 293 5.76 -19.22 0.27
N MET A 294 5.12 -19.32 1.44
CA MET A 294 4.42 -20.51 1.85
C MET A 294 3.25 -20.83 0.92
N GLU A 295 2.48 -19.82 0.55
CA GLU A 295 1.37 -19.94 -0.40
C GLU A 295 1.83 -20.55 -1.73
N GLN A 296 2.94 -20.07 -2.31
CA GLN A 296 3.52 -20.62 -3.54
C GLN A 296 3.91 -22.10 -3.43
N GLN A 297 4.13 -22.59 -2.21
CA GLN A 297 4.52 -24.00 -1.96
C GLN A 297 3.33 -24.87 -1.51
N MET A 298 2.15 -24.30 -1.25
CA MET A 298 1.00 -25.07 -0.71
C MET A 298 0.52 -26.17 -1.66
N SER A 299 0.73 -26.04 -2.95
CA SER A 299 0.39 -27.05 -3.96
C SER A 299 1.35 -28.25 -3.97
N HIS A 300 2.46 -28.21 -3.23
CA HIS A 300 3.47 -29.24 -3.22
C HIS A 300 3.41 -30.12 -1.96
N ALA A 301 3.90 -31.36 -2.06
CA ALA A 301 4.13 -32.19 -0.92
C ALA A 301 5.18 -31.54 0.01
N PHE A 302 4.89 -31.48 1.32
CA PHE A 302 5.75 -30.87 2.35
C PHE A 302 6.07 -29.38 2.17
N PRO A 303 5.06 -28.50 2.11
CA PRO A 303 5.26 -27.08 1.80
C PRO A 303 6.19 -26.36 2.80
N ARG A 304 6.13 -26.68 4.09
CA ARG A 304 7.00 -26.11 5.13
C ARG A 304 8.49 -26.43 4.90
N LEU A 305 8.77 -27.69 4.58
CA LEU A 305 10.16 -28.15 4.31
C LEU A 305 10.71 -27.48 3.06
N ARG A 306 9.89 -27.32 2.05
CA ARG A 306 10.25 -26.68 0.78
C ARG A 306 10.46 -25.17 0.94
N THR A 307 9.65 -24.50 1.75
CA THR A 307 9.83 -23.09 2.07
C THR A 307 11.13 -22.86 2.83
N LEU A 308 11.43 -23.68 3.86
CA LEU A 308 12.71 -23.69 4.56
C LEU A 308 13.88 -23.95 3.61
N TRP A 309 13.75 -24.91 2.72
CA TRP A 309 14.77 -25.20 1.72
C TRP A 309 15.00 -24.02 0.79
N ARG A 310 13.95 -23.37 0.30
CA ARG A 310 14.06 -22.17 -0.55
C ARG A 310 14.63 -20.96 0.18
N ALA A 311 14.35 -20.80 1.46
CA ALA A 311 14.94 -19.75 2.28
C ALA A 311 16.46 -19.95 2.46
N LEU A 312 16.90 -21.19 2.64
CA LEU A 312 18.34 -21.53 2.75
C LEU A 312 19.03 -21.55 1.40
N PHE A 313 18.37 -22.08 0.38
CA PHE A 313 18.87 -22.28 -0.98
C PHE A 313 17.97 -21.59 -2.01
N PRO A 314 18.02 -20.24 -2.10
CA PRO A 314 17.22 -19.50 -3.07
C PRO A 314 17.58 -19.87 -4.51
N LEU A 315 16.69 -19.54 -5.44
CA LEU A 315 16.95 -19.76 -6.86
C LEU A 315 18.24 -19.04 -7.29
N ARG A 316 18.95 -19.61 -8.26
CA ARG A 316 20.17 -19.02 -8.83
C ARG A 316 19.96 -17.56 -9.24
N ALA A 317 18.87 -17.26 -9.94
CA ALA A 317 18.53 -15.91 -10.39
C ALA A 317 18.36 -14.91 -9.23
N THR A 318 17.80 -15.35 -8.11
CA THR A 318 17.67 -14.53 -6.89
C THR A 318 19.03 -14.30 -6.22
N LEU A 319 19.87 -15.35 -6.18
CA LEU A 319 21.18 -15.26 -5.54
C LEU A 319 22.14 -14.39 -6.36
N GLU A 320 22.05 -14.42 -7.68
CA GLU A 320 22.86 -13.59 -8.59
C GLU A 320 22.55 -12.09 -8.48
N LYS A 321 21.33 -11.74 -8.05
CA LYS A 321 20.91 -10.36 -7.79
C LYS A 321 21.32 -9.85 -6.39
N ASP A 322 21.69 -10.74 -5.44
CA ASP A 322 22.09 -10.32 -4.08
C ASP A 322 23.51 -9.70 -4.12
N PRO A 323 23.67 -8.44 -3.69
CA PRO A 323 24.98 -7.75 -3.73
C PRO A 323 26.10 -8.50 -3.00
N ARG A 324 25.76 -9.31 -1.96
CA ARG A 324 26.73 -10.04 -1.10
C ARG A 324 27.20 -11.35 -1.71
N TYR A 325 26.38 -11.96 -2.56
CA TYR A 325 26.62 -13.32 -3.09
C TYR A 325 26.63 -13.38 -4.61
N GLY A 326 26.10 -12.37 -5.31
CA GLY A 326 25.86 -12.40 -6.75
C GLY A 326 27.12 -12.64 -7.58
N ALA A 327 28.22 -11.97 -7.26
CA ALA A 327 29.50 -12.16 -7.95
C ALA A 327 30.03 -13.59 -7.79
N LEU A 328 29.84 -14.20 -6.60
CA LEU A 328 30.26 -15.58 -6.33
C LEU A 328 29.27 -16.57 -6.96
N ALA A 329 27.98 -16.30 -6.95
CA ALA A 329 26.95 -17.16 -7.54
C ALA A 329 27.10 -17.30 -9.06
N LYS A 330 27.51 -16.24 -9.75
CA LYS A 330 27.83 -16.26 -11.18
C LYS A 330 29.04 -17.14 -11.50
N LYS A 331 30.05 -17.21 -10.59
CA LYS A 331 31.28 -17.98 -10.78
C LYS A 331 31.16 -19.42 -10.28
N CYS A 332 30.61 -19.63 -9.09
CA CYS A 332 30.51 -20.94 -8.44
C CYS A 332 29.29 -20.97 -7.50
N LEU A 333 28.20 -21.48 -7.99
CA LEU A 333 26.93 -21.53 -7.25
C LEU A 333 27.03 -22.33 -5.93
N PRO A 334 27.66 -23.52 -5.86
CA PRO A 334 27.87 -24.23 -4.59
C PRO A 334 28.64 -23.44 -3.54
N ALA A 335 29.67 -22.69 -3.94
CA ALA A 335 30.45 -21.85 -3.02
C ALA A 335 29.61 -20.66 -2.50
N ALA A 336 28.74 -20.10 -3.34
CA ALA A 336 27.81 -19.05 -2.91
C ALA A 336 26.80 -19.56 -1.87
N TYR A 337 26.27 -20.76 -2.05
CA TYR A 337 25.39 -21.39 -1.07
C TYR A 337 26.12 -21.72 0.24
N ALA A 338 27.33 -22.26 0.16
CA ALA A 338 28.16 -22.54 1.34
C ALA A 338 28.44 -21.25 2.12
N LYS A 339 28.91 -20.19 1.45
CA LYS A 339 29.13 -18.87 2.09
C LYS A 339 27.84 -18.34 2.76
N ARG A 340 26.69 -18.42 2.07
CA ARG A 340 25.41 -17.97 2.63
C ARG A 340 25.01 -18.78 3.85
N PHE A 341 25.15 -20.10 3.80
CA PHE A 341 24.86 -20.99 4.92
C PHE A 341 25.75 -20.69 6.14
N PHE A 342 27.03 -20.53 5.94
CA PHE A 342 27.96 -20.14 7.02
C PHE A 342 27.60 -18.78 7.63
N VAL A 343 27.31 -17.77 6.82
CA VAL A 343 26.88 -16.45 7.30
C VAL A 343 25.56 -16.56 8.09
N ALA A 344 24.61 -17.35 7.59
CA ALA A 344 23.34 -17.55 8.28
C ALA A 344 23.55 -18.22 9.66
N VAL A 345 24.31 -19.32 9.72
CA VAL A 345 24.51 -20.11 10.95
C VAL A 345 25.36 -19.39 11.99
N PHE A 346 26.41 -18.69 11.57
CA PHE A 346 27.41 -18.14 12.50
C PHE A 346 27.21 -16.66 12.83
N THR A 347 26.55 -15.89 11.95
CA THR A 347 26.42 -14.43 12.14
C THR A 347 24.98 -14.00 12.43
N ARG A 348 23.97 -14.84 12.16
CA ARG A 348 22.55 -14.50 12.26
C ARG A 348 21.70 -15.61 12.87
N ARG A 349 22.16 -16.22 13.98
CA ARG A 349 21.40 -17.27 14.68
C ARG A 349 19.99 -16.84 15.04
N ASP A 350 19.81 -15.60 15.50
CA ASP A 350 18.50 -15.06 15.87
C ASP A 350 17.56 -15.00 14.65
N HIS A 351 18.11 -14.64 13.49
CA HIS A 351 17.33 -14.57 12.25
C HIS A 351 16.87 -15.94 11.73
N ILE A 352 17.60 -17.03 12.01
CA ILE A 352 17.16 -18.40 11.67
C ILE A 352 16.00 -18.82 12.58
N HIS A 353 16.09 -18.52 13.88
CA HIS A 353 15.01 -18.80 14.82
C HIS A 353 13.74 -18.02 14.48
N ASP A 354 13.88 -16.74 14.13
CA ASP A 354 12.77 -15.89 13.71
C ASP A 354 12.17 -16.35 12.38
N THR A 355 12.99 -16.73 11.41
CA THR A 355 12.53 -17.30 10.14
C THR A 355 11.82 -18.63 10.33
N ALA A 356 12.35 -19.52 11.16
CA ALA A 356 11.69 -20.80 11.47
C ALA A 356 10.35 -20.60 12.20
N ARG A 357 10.29 -19.64 13.11
CA ARG A 357 9.04 -19.28 13.83
C ARG A 357 8.04 -18.64 12.87
N SER A 358 8.47 -17.74 12.01
CA SER A 358 7.64 -17.14 10.95
C SER A 358 7.09 -18.20 9.98
N ILE A 359 7.89 -19.19 9.59
CA ILE A 359 7.43 -20.30 8.73
C ILE A 359 6.44 -21.22 9.47
N ALA A 360 6.59 -21.41 10.77
CA ALA A 360 5.64 -22.20 11.56
C ALA A 360 4.24 -21.56 11.61
N THR A 361 4.18 -20.24 11.72
CA THR A 361 2.92 -19.47 11.70
C THR A 361 2.40 -19.22 10.28
N ALA A 362 3.29 -19.15 9.29
CA ALA A 362 3.00 -18.80 7.90
C ALA A 362 1.97 -19.71 7.20
N THR A 363 1.78 -20.96 7.67
CA THR A 363 0.80 -21.85 7.04
C THR A 363 -0.64 -21.39 7.29
N ALA A 364 -0.97 -20.97 8.52
CA ALA A 364 -2.31 -20.46 8.83
C ALA A 364 -2.57 -19.12 8.13
N ASP A 365 -1.55 -18.27 8.08
CA ASP A 365 -1.63 -16.97 7.42
C ASP A 365 -1.70 -17.11 5.89
N ALA A 366 -0.99 -18.09 5.31
CA ALA A 366 -1.09 -18.43 3.91
C ALA A 366 -2.48 -18.95 3.52
N GLN A 367 -3.13 -19.76 4.39
CA GLN A 367 -4.51 -20.23 4.16
C GLN A 367 -5.50 -19.06 4.16
N LYS A 368 -5.39 -18.16 5.14
CA LYS A 368 -6.23 -16.95 5.22
C LYS A 368 -6.00 -16.05 4.01
N ARG A 369 -4.75 -15.92 3.56
CA ARG A 369 -4.38 -15.17 2.38
C ARG A 369 -5.03 -15.76 1.11
N VAL A 370 -4.95 -17.07 0.92
CA VAL A 370 -5.60 -17.77 -0.21
C VAL A 370 -7.10 -17.55 -0.18
N GLN A 371 -7.75 -17.71 0.99
CA GLN A 371 -9.18 -17.45 1.14
C GLN A 371 -9.53 -16.00 0.76
N MET A 372 -8.78 -15.04 1.27
CA MET A 372 -8.98 -13.62 0.92
C MET A 372 -8.81 -13.37 -0.58
N GLN A 373 -7.79 -13.96 -1.23
CA GLN A 373 -7.57 -13.83 -2.66
C GLN A 373 -8.71 -14.45 -3.49
N GLN A 374 -9.29 -15.56 -3.05
CA GLN A 374 -10.47 -16.17 -3.66
C GLN A 374 -11.71 -15.26 -3.54
N ILE A 375 -11.96 -14.70 -2.35
CA ILE A 375 -13.06 -13.75 -2.11
C ILE A 375 -12.93 -12.50 -3.01
N LEU A 376 -11.70 -12.05 -3.25
CA LEU A 376 -11.39 -10.88 -4.08
C LEU A 376 -11.15 -11.24 -5.56
N HIS A 377 -11.38 -12.47 -5.96
CA HIS A 377 -11.19 -12.93 -7.36
C HIS A 377 -9.77 -12.64 -7.92
N LEU A 378 -8.74 -12.81 -7.08
CA LEU A 378 -7.35 -12.63 -7.46
C LEU A 378 -6.68 -13.91 -7.97
N LYS A 379 -7.40 -15.04 -7.88
CA LYS A 379 -7.03 -16.38 -8.37
C LYS A 379 -8.23 -17.10 -8.91
#